data_528db9dc530eb2f5990fe8f0aaa95cb9
#
_entry.id   528db9dc530eb2f5990fe8f0aaa95cb9
#
_cell.length_a   1.000
_cell.length_b   1.000
_cell.length_c   1.000
_cell.angle_alpha   90.00
_cell.angle_beta   90.00
_cell.angle_gamma   90.00
#
_symmetry.space_group_name_H-M   'P 1'
#
loop_
_entity.id
_entity.type
_entity.pdbx_description
1 polymer ?
#
loop_
_entity_poly.entity_id
_entity_poly.type
_entity_poly.pdbx_seq_one_letter_code
_entity_poly.pdbx_strand_id
1 'polypeptide(L)'
;MAEYKDNLLGEANSFLEVLEQVSHLAPLDKPVLIIGERGTGKELIASRLHYLSSRWXGPFISLNCAALNENLLDSELXGXEAGAFTGAQKRHPGRFERADGGTLFLDELATAPMMVQEKLLRVIEYGELERVGGSQPLQVNVRLVCATNADLPAMVNEGNFRADLLDRLAFDVVQLPPLRERESDIMLMAEHFAIQMCREIKLPLFPGFTERARETLLNYRWPGNIRELKNVVERSVYRHGTSDYPLDDIIIDPFKRRPPEDAIAVSETTSLPTLPLDLREFQMQQEKELLQLSLQQGKYNQKRAAELLGLTYHQFRALLKKHQI
;
A
#
# COMPACT_ATOMS: atom_id res chain seq x y z
N MET A 1 -3.90 -17.11 11.48
CA MET A 1 -4.09 -18.05 10.35
C MET A 1 -5.27 -17.66 9.49
N ALA A 2 -6.46 -17.48 10.08
CA ALA A 2 -7.66 -17.09 9.31
C ALA A 2 -7.48 -15.73 8.63
N GLU A 3 -6.91 -14.77 9.35
CA GLU A 3 -6.65 -13.44 8.81
C GLU A 3 -5.71 -13.48 7.63
N TYR A 4 -4.73 -14.36 7.71
CA TYR A 4 -3.74 -14.54 6.66
C TYR A 4 -4.40 -15.01 5.35
N LYS A 5 -5.28 -16.00 5.45
CA LYS A 5 -5.95 -16.52 4.25
C LYS A 5 -6.90 -15.50 3.62
N ASP A 6 -7.59 -14.74 4.46
CA ASP A 6 -8.59 -13.79 3.97
C ASP A 6 -7.98 -12.65 3.18
N ASN A 7 -6.71 -12.31 3.47
CA ASN A 7 -6.11 -11.12 2.88
C ASN A 7 -5.33 -11.40 1.59
N LEU A 8 -5.17 -12.67 1.21
CA LEU A 8 -4.49 -13.02 -0.03
C LEU A 8 -5.47 -13.39 -1.12
N LEU A 9 -6.52 -12.57 -1.25
CA LEU A 9 -7.51 -12.73 -2.30
C LEU A 9 -6.95 -12.23 -3.63
N GLY A 10 -7.28 -12.93 -4.70
CA GLY A 10 -6.92 -12.43 -6.01
C GLY A 10 -6.89 -13.54 -7.04
N GLU A 11 -7.32 -13.20 -8.26
CA GLU A 11 -7.23 -14.09 -9.40
C GLU A 11 -6.67 -13.40 -10.64
N ALA A 12 -6.26 -12.12 -10.52
CA ALA A 12 -5.59 -11.46 -11.64
C ALA A 12 -4.30 -12.20 -11.99
N ASN A 13 -4.01 -12.33 -13.28
CA ASN A 13 -2.84 -13.08 -13.72
C ASN A 13 -1.55 -12.49 -13.14
N SER A 14 -1.45 -11.17 -13.06
CA SER A 14 -0.25 -10.54 -12.50
C SER A 14 -0.04 -10.94 -11.03
N PHE A 15 -1.12 -11.07 -10.28
CA PHE A 15 -1.02 -11.47 -8.88
C PHE A 15 -0.74 -12.97 -8.74
N LEU A 16 -1.38 -13.78 -9.59
CA LEU A 16 -1.13 -15.22 -9.55
C LEU A 16 0.33 -15.56 -9.89
N GLU A 17 0.94 -14.80 -10.80
CA GLU A 17 2.36 -14.96 -11.10
C GLU A 17 3.22 -14.66 -9.87
N VAL A 18 2.85 -13.65 -9.09
CA VAL A 18 3.55 -13.34 -7.84
C VAL A 18 3.43 -14.52 -6.86
N LEU A 19 2.22 -15.06 -6.71
CA LEU A 19 2.03 -16.19 -5.78
C LEU A 19 2.83 -17.40 -6.22
N GLU A 20 2.92 -17.66 -7.51
CA GLU A 20 3.74 -18.75 -8.03
C GLU A 20 5.22 -18.51 -7.72
N GLN A 21 5.71 -17.29 -7.96
CA GLN A 21 7.09 -16.94 -7.64
C GLN A 21 7.37 -17.16 -6.15
N VAL A 22 6.46 -16.72 -5.29
CA VAL A 22 6.60 -16.85 -3.84
C VAL A 22 6.67 -18.34 -3.46
N SER A 23 5.83 -19.19 -4.08
CA SER A 23 5.85 -20.61 -3.79
C SER A 23 7.20 -21.26 -4.13
N HIS A 24 7.84 -20.80 -5.20
CA HIS A 24 9.16 -21.32 -5.57
C HIS A 24 10.27 -20.76 -4.67
N LEU A 25 10.12 -19.52 -4.19
CA LEU A 25 11.13 -18.91 -3.32
C LEU A 25 11.05 -19.40 -1.88
N ALA A 26 9.86 -19.76 -1.42
CA ALA A 26 9.65 -20.06 0.01
C ALA A 26 10.56 -21.17 0.53
N PRO A 27 10.75 -22.30 -0.18
CA PRO A 27 11.63 -23.35 0.34
C PRO A 27 13.11 -23.00 0.33
N LEU A 28 13.51 -21.99 -0.44
CA LEU A 28 14.92 -21.59 -0.49
C LEU A 28 15.25 -20.77 0.76
N ASP A 29 16.44 -21.00 1.29
CA ASP A 29 16.86 -20.27 2.49
C ASP A 29 17.67 -19.03 2.09
N LYS A 30 17.04 -18.15 1.32
CA LYS A 30 17.68 -16.98 0.75
C LYS A 30 16.91 -15.72 1.14
N PRO A 31 17.59 -14.59 1.24
CA PRO A 31 16.86 -13.34 1.42
C PRO A 31 15.97 -13.04 0.21
N VAL A 32 14.85 -12.37 0.45
CA VAL A 32 13.93 -11.97 -0.60
C VAL A 32 13.62 -10.49 -0.41
N LEU A 33 13.60 -9.76 -1.52
CA LEU A 33 13.24 -8.36 -1.52
C LEU A 33 11.87 -8.21 -2.18
N ILE A 34 10.96 -7.54 -1.49
CA ILE A 34 9.60 -7.32 -1.97
C ILE A 34 9.44 -5.83 -2.31
N ILE A 35 9.09 -5.55 -3.54
CA ILE A 35 8.91 -4.19 -4.03
C ILE A 35 7.43 -4.00 -4.35
N GLY A 36 6.85 -2.93 -3.86
CA GLY A 36 5.47 -2.62 -4.16
C GLY A 36 5.07 -1.29 -3.56
N GLU A 37 4.04 -0.71 -4.14
CA GLU A 37 3.48 0.54 -3.62
C GLU A 37 2.89 0.31 -2.23
N ARG A 38 2.69 1.41 -1.51
CA ARG A 38 2.07 1.34 -0.19
C ARG A 38 0.68 0.72 -0.31
N GLY A 39 0.37 -0.16 0.62
CA GLY A 39 -0.95 -0.77 0.69
C GLY A 39 -1.17 -1.94 -0.23
N THR A 40 -0.11 -2.50 -0.85
CA THR A 40 -0.25 -3.64 -1.77
C THR A 40 -0.21 -4.99 -1.07
N GLY A 41 0.11 -5.03 0.24
CA GLY A 41 0.13 -6.29 0.98
C GLY A 41 1.49 -6.95 1.08
N LYS A 42 2.56 -6.16 1.14
CA LYS A 42 3.91 -6.71 1.20
C LYS A 42 4.13 -7.60 2.41
N GLU A 43 3.55 -7.23 3.56
CA GLU A 43 3.71 -8.05 4.77
C GLU A 43 3.04 -9.42 4.61
N LEU A 44 1.92 -9.48 3.91
CA LEU A 44 1.23 -10.75 3.68
C LEU A 44 2.07 -11.67 2.79
N ILE A 45 2.78 -11.10 1.83
CA ILE A 45 3.69 -11.89 1.00
C ILE A 45 4.85 -12.42 1.84
N ALA A 46 5.41 -11.58 2.72
CA ALA A 46 6.48 -12.02 3.61
C ALA A 46 6.01 -13.15 4.52
N SER A 47 4.81 -13.03 5.06
CA SER A 47 4.19 -14.05 5.89
C SER A 47 4.05 -15.38 5.11
N ARG A 48 3.60 -15.28 3.86
CA ARG A 48 3.44 -16.47 3.03
C ARG A 48 4.80 -17.14 2.75
N LEU A 49 5.84 -16.33 2.49
CA LEU A 49 7.19 -16.88 2.33
C LEU A 49 7.61 -17.67 3.55
N HIS A 50 7.32 -17.17 4.74
CA HIS A 50 7.68 -17.86 5.99
C HIS A 50 6.88 -19.15 6.15
N TYR A 51 5.57 -19.09 5.99
CA TYR A 51 4.72 -20.25 6.31
C TYR A 51 4.79 -21.35 5.27
N LEU A 52 5.30 -21.06 4.07
CA LEU A 52 5.57 -22.08 3.05
C LEU A 52 7.03 -22.54 3.09
N SER A 53 7.85 -22.03 3.99
CA SER A 53 9.25 -22.39 4.11
C SER A 53 9.44 -23.55 5.08
N SER A 54 10.68 -24.08 5.11
CA SER A 54 11.03 -25.15 6.04
C SER A 54 11.09 -24.67 7.49
N ARG A 55 11.12 -23.38 7.73
CA ARG A 55 11.17 -22.82 9.08
C ARG A 55 9.83 -22.24 9.52
N TRP A 56 8.76 -22.77 8.95
CA TRP A 56 7.39 -22.27 9.28
C TRP A 56 7.02 -22.39 10.75
N UNK A 57 7.62 -23.12 11.38
CA UNK A 57 7.48 -23.33 12.65
C UNK A 57 8.14 -22.46 13.50
N GLY A 58 9.04 -21.80 13.01
CA GLY A 58 9.84 -20.84 13.70
C GLY A 58 9.14 -19.50 13.86
N PRO A 59 9.80 -18.59 14.56
CA PRO A 59 9.16 -17.27 14.72
C PRO A 59 9.09 -16.49 13.42
N PHE A 60 8.07 -15.69 13.27
CA PHE A 60 7.94 -14.68 12.23
C PHE A 60 7.82 -13.33 12.92
N ILE A 61 8.88 -12.53 12.83
CA ILE A 61 8.98 -11.25 13.53
C ILE A 61 9.03 -10.16 12.48
N SER A 62 8.32 -9.06 12.70
CA SER A 62 8.34 -7.95 11.75
C SER A 62 8.73 -6.65 12.45
N LEU A 63 9.30 -5.75 11.67
CA LEU A 63 9.68 -4.42 12.14
C LEU A 63 9.60 -3.44 10.99
N ASN A 64 8.99 -2.29 11.24
CA ASN A 64 8.96 -1.21 10.26
C ASN A 64 10.09 -0.25 10.54
N CYS A 65 11.06 -0.17 9.61
CA CYS A 65 12.25 0.67 9.80
C CYS A 65 11.92 2.16 9.86
N ALA A 66 10.80 2.57 9.30
CA ALA A 66 10.40 3.98 9.31
C ALA A 66 9.72 4.41 10.60
N ALA A 67 9.32 3.46 11.44
CA ALA A 67 8.57 3.78 12.65
C ALA A 67 9.44 4.26 13.80
N LEU A 68 10.76 4.09 13.70
CA LEU A 68 11.69 4.37 14.79
C LEU A 68 12.81 5.28 14.31
N ASN A 69 13.33 6.12 15.22
CA ASN A 69 14.52 6.89 14.88
C ASN A 69 15.74 5.97 14.85
N GLU A 70 16.87 6.51 14.39
CA GLU A 70 18.06 5.71 14.13
C GLU A 70 18.52 4.91 15.35
N ASN A 71 18.57 5.55 16.51
CA ASN A 71 19.05 4.88 17.72
C ASN A 71 18.08 3.81 18.20
N LEU A 72 16.80 4.09 18.14
CA LEU A 72 15.80 3.10 18.53
C LEU A 72 15.76 1.93 17.54
N LEU A 73 15.95 2.22 16.25
CA LEU A 73 15.98 1.15 15.26
C LEU A 73 17.16 0.21 15.52
N ASP A 74 18.34 0.77 15.77
CA ASP A 74 19.52 -0.01 16.08
C ASP A 74 19.29 -0.90 17.30
N SER A 75 18.75 -0.32 18.37
CA SER A 75 18.45 -1.04 19.60
C SER A 75 17.39 -2.12 19.41
N GLU A 76 16.36 -1.83 18.66
CA GLU A 76 15.29 -2.81 18.41
C GLU A 76 15.78 -3.96 17.54
N LEU A 77 16.61 -3.67 16.60
CA LEU A 77 17.20 -4.75 15.81
C LEU A 77 18.26 -5.53 16.55
N UNK A 78 19.18 -4.83 17.29
CA UNK A 78 20.26 -5.41 17.85
C UNK A 78 20.19 -5.79 19.21
N GLY A 79 19.35 -5.27 19.70
CA GLY A 79 19.29 -5.40 21.14
C GLY A 79 20.19 -4.44 21.91
N UNK A 80 19.98 -4.37 23.14
CA UNK A 80 20.70 -3.58 23.91
C UNK A 80 21.26 -4.36 24.99
N GLU A 81 22.46 -4.03 25.42
CA GLU A 81 23.02 -4.50 26.70
C GLU A 81 22.66 -3.54 27.81
N ALA A 82 22.64 -4.04 29.03
CA ALA A 82 22.47 -3.17 30.19
C ALA A 82 23.57 -2.13 30.20
N GLY A 83 23.18 -0.86 30.39
CA GLY A 83 24.14 0.24 30.41
C GLY A 83 24.59 0.74 29.07
N ALA A 84 23.99 0.24 27.99
CA ALA A 84 24.43 0.64 26.63
C ALA A 84 24.15 2.11 26.36
N PHE A 85 23.13 2.67 26.95
CA PHE A 85 22.77 4.09 26.82
C PHE A 85 21.97 4.50 28.06
N THR A 86 21.73 5.79 28.18
CA THR A 86 20.96 6.32 29.32
C THR A 86 19.57 5.72 29.34
N GLY A 87 19.20 5.07 30.44
CA GLY A 87 17.92 4.42 30.61
C GLY A 87 17.92 2.93 30.27
N ALA A 88 19.03 2.41 29.73
CA ALA A 88 19.14 0.98 29.43
C ALA A 88 19.51 0.23 30.70
N GLN A 89 18.52 -0.13 31.50
CA GLN A 89 18.75 -0.78 32.80
C GLN A 89 18.90 -2.29 32.67
N LYS A 90 18.27 -2.88 31.67
CA LYS A 90 18.30 -4.34 31.48
C LYS A 90 18.72 -4.65 30.06
N ARG A 91 19.31 -5.83 29.88
CA ARG A 91 19.52 -6.39 28.56
C ARG A 91 18.20 -6.54 27.85
N HIS A 92 18.13 -6.13 26.61
CA HIS A 92 16.95 -6.23 25.78
C HIS A 92 17.30 -6.99 24.50
N PRO A 93 16.78 -8.22 24.30
CA PRO A 93 17.07 -8.94 23.07
C PRO A 93 16.38 -8.25 21.89
N GLY A 94 17.14 -8.14 20.78
CA GLY A 94 16.63 -7.50 19.60
C GLY A 94 15.77 -8.43 18.75
N ARG A 95 15.26 -7.86 17.66
CA ARG A 95 14.40 -8.61 16.77
C ARG A 95 15.13 -9.75 16.09
N PHE A 96 16.41 -9.59 15.77
CA PHE A 96 17.19 -10.69 15.20
C PHE A 96 17.29 -11.87 16.16
N GLU A 97 17.53 -11.59 17.43
CA GLU A 97 17.59 -12.68 18.41
C GLU A 97 16.23 -13.35 18.55
N ARG A 98 15.16 -12.55 18.57
CA ARG A 98 13.81 -13.09 18.71
C ARG A 98 13.39 -13.89 17.48
N ALA A 99 13.96 -13.56 16.31
CA ALA A 99 13.63 -14.23 15.07
C ALA A 99 14.51 -15.47 14.81
N ASP A 100 15.44 -15.75 15.70
CA ASP A 100 16.39 -16.87 15.51
C ASP A 100 15.64 -18.17 15.23
N GLY A 101 16.03 -18.86 14.19
CA GLY A 101 15.37 -20.07 13.73
C GLY A 101 14.16 -19.80 12.84
N GLY A 102 13.87 -18.56 12.57
CA GLY A 102 12.71 -18.18 11.77
C GLY A 102 13.01 -17.09 10.77
N THR A 103 12.07 -16.17 10.62
CA THR A 103 12.12 -15.13 9.60
C THR A 103 11.95 -13.74 10.24
N LEU A 104 12.75 -12.80 9.80
CA LEU A 104 12.57 -11.38 10.16
C LEU A 104 12.14 -10.62 8.92
N PHE A 105 11.02 -9.92 9.02
CA PHE A 105 10.51 -9.08 7.95
C PHE A 105 10.77 -7.61 8.29
N LEU A 106 11.53 -6.94 7.44
CA LEU A 106 11.85 -5.51 7.60
C LEU A 106 11.09 -4.71 6.55
N ASP A 107 10.10 -3.96 6.98
CA ASP A 107 9.36 -3.07 6.09
C ASP A 107 10.04 -1.72 6.03
N GLU A 108 9.83 -1.02 4.93
CA GLU A 108 10.39 0.32 4.70
C GLU A 108 11.91 0.33 4.82
N LEU A 109 12.54 -0.66 4.20
CA LEU A 109 13.98 -0.85 4.32
C LEU A 109 14.77 0.37 3.85
N ALA A 110 14.25 1.11 2.87
CA ALA A 110 14.95 2.27 2.32
C ALA A 110 15.24 3.36 3.37
N THR A 111 14.49 3.37 4.48
CA THR A 111 14.71 4.35 5.54
C THR A 111 15.83 3.96 6.51
N ALA A 112 16.37 2.74 6.41
CA ALA A 112 17.42 2.31 7.33
C ALA A 112 18.70 3.11 7.10
N PRO A 113 19.28 3.68 8.17
CA PRO A 113 20.52 4.45 8.02
C PRO A 113 21.69 3.56 7.68
N MET A 114 22.77 4.17 7.19
CA MET A 114 23.94 3.43 6.72
C MET A 114 24.54 2.52 7.80
N MET A 115 24.54 2.97 9.04
CA MET A 115 25.05 2.16 10.14
C MET A 115 24.25 0.86 10.30
N VAL A 116 22.93 0.98 10.21
CA VAL A 116 22.07 -0.20 10.31
C VAL A 116 22.27 -1.12 9.09
N GLN A 117 22.41 -0.52 7.90
CA GLN A 117 22.68 -1.31 6.71
C GLN A 117 23.95 -2.14 6.83
N GLU A 118 25.00 -1.56 7.42
CA GLU A 118 26.24 -2.27 7.64
C GLU A 118 26.07 -3.47 8.57
N LYS A 119 25.29 -3.29 9.63
CA LYS A 119 25.00 -4.37 10.56
C LYS A 119 24.14 -5.47 9.90
N LEU A 120 23.18 -5.07 9.08
CA LEU A 120 22.37 -6.03 8.32
C LEU A 120 23.24 -6.89 7.42
N LEU A 121 24.22 -6.27 6.76
CA LEU A 121 25.11 -7.02 5.89
C LEU A 121 25.88 -8.10 6.66
N ARG A 122 26.36 -7.75 7.87
CA ARG A 122 27.07 -8.74 8.68
C ARG A 122 26.18 -9.92 9.06
N VAL A 123 24.92 -9.63 9.41
CA VAL A 123 24.02 -10.72 9.76
C VAL A 123 23.75 -11.61 8.55
N ILE A 124 23.56 -11.00 7.39
CA ILE A 124 23.27 -11.78 6.17
C ILE A 124 24.49 -12.63 5.79
N GLU A 125 25.69 -12.05 5.84
CA GLU A 125 26.89 -12.74 5.39
C GLU A 125 27.38 -13.80 6.38
N TYR A 126 27.33 -13.49 7.69
CA TYR A 126 28.00 -14.33 8.69
C TYR A 126 27.05 -14.85 9.77
N GLY A 127 25.83 -14.40 9.80
CA GLY A 127 24.91 -14.75 10.89
C GLY A 127 25.31 -14.15 12.21
N GLU A 128 26.09 -13.06 12.18
CA GLU A 128 26.65 -12.46 13.38
C GLU A 128 26.09 -11.08 13.63
N LEU A 129 25.82 -10.78 14.89
CA LEU A 129 25.46 -9.43 15.30
C LEU A 129 26.06 -9.16 16.68
N GLU A 130 26.15 -7.87 17.01
CA GLU A 130 26.51 -7.43 18.35
C GLU A 130 25.40 -6.54 18.89
N ARG A 131 25.04 -6.75 20.15
CA ARG A 131 24.09 -5.86 20.81
C ARG A 131 24.70 -4.47 20.97
N VAL A 132 23.85 -3.46 21.00
CA VAL A 132 24.29 -2.09 21.28
C VAL A 132 24.97 -2.09 22.65
N GLY A 133 26.20 -1.57 22.68
CA GLY A 133 27.00 -1.57 23.91
C GLY A 133 27.65 -2.90 24.24
N GLY A 134 27.48 -3.90 23.40
CA GLY A 134 28.11 -5.19 23.60
C GLY A 134 29.37 -5.36 22.78
N SER A 135 30.24 -6.27 23.21
CA SER A 135 31.47 -6.57 22.50
C SER A 135 31.53 -8.03 22.04
N GLN A 136 30.58 -8.84 22.47
CA GLN A 136 30.54 -10.27 22.14
C GLN A 136 29.65 -10.47 20.92
N PRO A 137 30.16 -11.08 19.85
CA PRO A 137 29.28 -11.41 18.73
C PRO A 137 28.32 -12.53 19.09
N LEU A 138 27.09 -12.40 18.60
CA LEU A 138 26.07 -13.41 18.77
C LEU A 138 25.82 -14.06 17.42
N GLN A 139 25.52 -15.36 17.45
CA GLN A 139 25.18 -16.11 16.24
C GLN A 139 23.67 -16.25 16.15
N VAL A 140 23.12 -15.91 15.01
CA VAL A 140 21.69 -16.11 14.74
C VAL A 140 21.51 -16.74 13.36
N ASN A 141 20.45 -17.48 13.22
CA ASN A 141 20.06 -18.08 11.96
C ASN A 141 18.68 -17.56 11.59
N VAL A 142 18.65 -16.46 10.83
CA VAL A 142 17.42 -15.76 10.51
C VAL A 142 17.33 -15.59 9.00
N ARG A 143 16.19 -15.95 8.44
CA ARG A 143 15.90 -15.61 7.05
C ARG A 143 15.40 -14.18 7.01
N LEU A 144 16.02 -13.34 6.18
CA LEU A 144 15.66 -11.94 6.09
C LEU A 144 14.79 -11.71 4.86
N VAL A 145 13.63 -11.11 5.07
CA VAL A 145 12.74 -10.67 4.00
C VAL A 145 12.54 -9.18 4.18
N CYS A 146 12.81 -8.41 3.15
CA CYS A 146 12.76 -6.94 3.23
C CYS A 146 11.78 -6.41 2.21
N ALA A 147 11.19 -5.25 2.52
CA ALA A 147 10.20 -4.63 1.65
C ALA A 147 10.44 -3.13 1.57
N THR A 148 10.13 -2.57 0.39
CA THR A 148 10.22 -1.15 0.18
C THR A 148 9.37 -0.74 -1.03
N ASN A 149 8.97 0.53 -1.09
CA ASN A 149 8.41 1.11 -2.31
C ASN A 149 9.44 1.99 -3.04
N ALA A 150 10.66 2.06 -2.54
CA ALA A 150 11.70 2.92 -3.10
C ALA A 150 12.48 2.22 -4.20
N ASP A 151 13.12 3.01 -5.02
CA ASP A 151 14.02 2.52 -6.06
C ASP A 151 15.42 2.35 -5.45
N LEU A 152 15.70 1.15 -4.94
CA LEU A 152 16.98 0.91 -4.26
C LEU A 152 18.18 1.04 -5.18
N PRO A 153 18.14 0.56 -6.44
CA PRO A 153 19.29 0.83 -7.31
C PRO A 153 19.60 2.32 -7.50
N ALA A 154 18.56 3.16 -7.60
CA ALA A 154 18.78 4.60 -7.68
C ALA A 154 19.40 5.13 -6.40
N MET A 155 18.99 4.63 -5.24
CA MET A 155 19.56 5.04 -3.97
C MET A 155 21.03 4.63 -3.85
N VAL A 156 21.40 3.48 -4.40
CA VAL A 156 22.80 3.06 -4.44
C VAL A 156 23.62 4.07 -5.24
N ASN A 157 23.11 4.49 -6.39
CA ASN A 157 23.82 5.48 -7.23
C ASN A 157 23.97 6.82 -6.53
N GLU A 158 23.01 7.16 -5.67
CA GLU A 158 23.06 8.42 -4.90
C GLU A 158 23.90 8.32 -3.63
N GLY A 159 24.36 7.13 -3.28
CA GLY A 159 25.13 6.92 -2.05
C GLY A 159 24.30 6.75 -0.79
N ASN A 160 23.00 6.52 -0.95
CA ASN A 160 22.07 6.40 0.18
C ASN A 160 21.73 4.97 0.55
N PHE A 161 22.22 4.02 -0.21
CA PHE A 161 22.03 2.59 0.08
C PHE A 161 23.29 1.84 -0.34
N ARG A 162 23.70 0.87 0.48
CA ARG A 162 24.93 0.12 0.21
C ARG A 162 24.72 -0.85 -0.94
N ALA A 163 25.63 -0.79 -1.92
CA ALA A 163 25.55 -1.69 -3.08
C ALA A 163 25.72 -3.16 -2.67
N ASP A 164 26.64 -3.42 -1.70
CA ASP A 164 26.89 -4.79 -1.28
C ASP A 164 25.68 -5.37 -0.54
N LEU A 165 24.96 -4.56 0.22
CA LEU A 165 23.76 -5.01 0.88
C LEU A 165 22.66 -5.35 -0.15
N LEU A 166 22.50 -4.46 -1.14
CA LEU A 166 21.49 -4.70 -2.17
C LEU A 166 21.77 -6.01 -2.91
N ASP A 167 23.04 -6.26 -3.23
CA ASP A 167 23.40 -7.51 -3.92
C ASP A 167 22.99 -8.75 -3.10
N ARG A 168 23.12 -8.67 -1.79
CA ARG A 168 22.79 -9.81 -0.93
C ARG A 168 21.30 -9.96 -0.74
N LEU A 169 20.57 -8.85 -0.62
CA LEU A 169 19.13 -8.89 -0.40
C LEU A 169 18.36 -9.31 -1.65
N ALA A 170 18.87 -8.94 -2.81
CA ALA A 170 18.15 -9.12 -4.06
C ALA A 170 18.52 -10.42 -4.75
N PHE A 171 18.61 -11.53 -3.98
CA PHE A 171 18.70 -12.84 -4.61
C PHE A 171 17.58 -13.00 -5.63
N ASP A 172 16.37 -12.64 -5.23
CA ASP A 172 15.25 -12.48 -6.14
C ASP A 172 14.38 -11.35 -5.62
N VAL A 173 13.67 -10.71 -6.54
CA VAL A 173 12.83 -9.56 -6.24
C VAL A 173 11.40 -9.89 -6.61
N VAL A 174 10.52 -9.84 -5.62
CA VAL A 174 9.08 -10.03 -5.82
C VAL A 174 8.47 -8.64 -6.00
N GLN A 175 7.90 -8.42 -7.17
CA GLN A 175 7.29 -7.13 -7.48
C GLN A 175 5.78 -7.26 -7.43
N LEU A 176 5.16 -6.60 -6.46
CA LEU A 176 3.71 -6.65 -6.29
C LEU A 176 3.05 -5.66 -7.24
N PRO A 177 2.08 -6.12 -8.02
CA PRO A 177 1.36 -5.18 -8.88
C PRO A 177 0.48 -4.25 -8.07
N PRO A 178 0.38 -2.98 -8.46
CA PRO A 178 -0.60 -2.11 -7.83
C PRO A 178 -2.03 -2.56 -8.18
N LEU A 179 -2.96 -2.16 -7.35
CA LEU A 179 -4.34 -2.62 -7.50
C LEU A 179 -4.93 -2.25 -8.86
N ARG A 180 -4.57 -1.09 -9.41
CA ARG A 180 -5.08 -0.67 -10.73
C ARG A 180 -4.67 -1.62 -11.85
N GLU A 181 -3.63 -2.44 -11.64
CA GLU A 181 -3.22 -3.46 -12.60
C GLU A 181 -3.85 -4.82 -12.31
N ARG A 182 -4.69 -4.90 -11.28
CA ARG A 182 -5.39 -6.11 -10.89
C ARG A 182 -6.89 -5.88 -11.02
N GLU A 183 -7.34 -5.40 -12.16
CA GLU A 183 -8.72 -4.96 -12.34
C GLU A 183 -9.73 -6.05 -11.98
N SER A 184 -9.44 -7.32 -12.35
CA SER A 184 -10.36 -8.41 -12.04
C SER A 184 -10.47 -8.67 -10.54
N ASP A 185 -9.52 -8.18 -9.74
CA ASP A 185 -9.53 -8.42 -8.30
C ASP A 185 -10.24 -7.32 -7.52
N ILE A 186 -10.48 -6.15 -8.13
CA ILE A 186 -11.03 -5.02 -7.38
C ILE A 186 -12.40 -5.36 -6.81
N MET A 187 -13.30 -5.87 -7.65
CA MET A 187 -14.65 -6.19 -7.17
C MET A 187 -14.65 -7.40 -6.23
N LEU A 188 -13.76 -8.36 -6.48
CA LEU A 188 -13.63 -9.50 -5.58
C LEU A 188 -13.29 -9.03 -4.16
N MET A 189 -12.30 -8.15 -4.05
CA MET A 189 -11.90 -7.63 -2.74
C MET A 189 -12.94 -6.68 -2.17
N ALA A 190 -13.53 -5.83 -3.01
CA ALA A 190 -14.53 -4.88 -2.53
C ALA A 190 -15.71 -5.60 -1.91
N GLU A 191 -16.18 -6.66 -2.57
CA GLU A 191 -17.29 -7.45 -2.03
C GLU A 191 -16.91 -8.14 -0.73
N HIS A 192 -15.69 -8.67 -0.66
CA HIS A 192 -15.21 -9.30 0.56
C HIS A 192 -15.18 -8.30 1.73
N PHE A 193 -14.62 -7.13 1.51
CA PHE A 193 -14.56 -6.11 2.56
C PHE A 193 -15.95 -5.60 2.95
N ALA A 194 -16.84 -5.49 1.95
CA ALA A 194 -18.20 -5.04 2.24
C ALA A 194 -18.97 -6.06 3.09
N ILE A 195 -18.83 -7.33 2.77
CA ILE A 195 -19.49 -8.39 3.54
C ILE A 195 -18.96 -8.41 4.97
N GLN A 196 -17.63 -8.29 5.13
CA GLN A 196 -17.05 -8.27 6.46
C GLN A 196 -17.52 -7.06 7.26
N MET A 197 -17.63 -5.91 6.63
CA MET A 197 -18.08 -4.70 7.32
C MET A 197 -19.54 -4.83 7.72
N CYS A 198 -20.38 -5.42 6.87
CA CYS A 198 -21.77 -5.68 7.22
C CYS A 198 -21.87 -6.56 8.46
N ARG A 199 -21.04 -7.60 8.55
CA ARG A 199 -20.98 -8.43 9.74
C ARG A 199 -20.60 -7.64 10.97
N GLU A 200 -19.62 -6.76 10.83
CA GLU A 200 -19.11 -5.97 11.94
C GLU A 200 -20.17 -5.02 12.49
N ILE A 201 -20.98 -4.42 11.63
CA ILE A 201 -22.04 -3.50 12.06
C ILE A 201 -23.39 -4.17 12.17
N LYS A 202 -23.41 -5.50 12.07
CA LYS A 202 -24.58 -6.33 12.35
C LYS A 202 -25.74 -6.11 11.38
N LEU A 203 -25.42 -5.83 10.12
CA LEU A 203 -26.41 -5.88 9.06
C LEU A 203 -26.61 -7.33 8.62
N PRO A 204 -27.84 -7.73 8.33
CA PRO A 204 -28.09 -9.14 8.02
C PRO A 204 -27.42 -9.65 6.76
N LEU A 205 -27.24 -8.77 5.76
CA LEU A 205 -26.50 -9.14 4.56
C LEU A 205 -25.99 -7.89 3.87
N PHE A 206 -25.07 -8.09 2.93
CA PHE A 206 -24.63 -7.00 2.06
C PHE A 206 -25.50 -6.99 0.81
N PRO A 207 -26.21 -5.89 0.53
CA PRO A 207 -27.15 -5.86 -0.59
C PRO A 207 -26.51 -5.75 -1.97
N GLY A 208 -25.20 -5.61 -2.04
CA GLY A 208 -24.51 -5.47 -3.30
C GLY A 208 -24.20 -4.02 -3.62
N PHE A 209 -23.47 -3.83 -4.72
CA PHE A 209 -23.16 -2.51 -5.25
C PHE A 209 -24.04 -2.24 -6.46
N THR A 210 -24.46 -0.98 -6.63
CA THR A 210 -25.08 -0.58 -7.88
C THR A 210 -24.05 -0.59 -9.01
N GLU A 211 -24.54 -0.54 -10.25
CA GLU A 211 -23.62 -0.44 -11.39
C GLU A 211 -22.77 0.82 -11.32
N ARG A 212 -23.35 1.93 -10.87
CA ARG A 212 -22.62 3.17 -10.70
C ARG A 212 -21.49 3.03 -9.65
N ALA A 213 -21.80 2.39 -8.53
CA ALA A 213 -20.78 2.13 -7.51
C ALA A 213 -19.67 1.24 -8.05
N ARG A 214 -20.06 0.20 -8.78
CA ARG A 214 -19.11 -0.70 -9.40
C ARG A 214 -18.16 0.05 -10.34
N GLU A 215 -18.73 0.92 -11.18
CA GLU A 215 -17.91 1.70 -12.10
C GLU A 215 -16.95 2.63 -11.37
N THR A 216 -17.39 3.25 -10.27
CA THR A 216 -16.52 4.10 -9.46
C THR A 216 -15.35 3.30 -8.93
N LEU A 217 -15.62 2.11 -8.37
CA LEU A 217 -14.57 1.25 -7.82
C LEU A 217 -13.56 0.82 -8.89
N LEU A 218 -14.07 0.48 -10.07
CA LEU A 218 -13.20 -0.04 -11.14
C LEU A 218 -12.37 1.06 -11.80
N ASN A 219 -12.85 2.30 -11.81
CA ASN A 219 -12.17 3.36 -12.55
C ASN A 219 -11.26 4.23 -11.70
N TYR A 220 -11.36 4.14 -10.38
CA TYR A 220 -10.44 4.88 -9.52
C TYR A 220 -9.05 4.22 -9.58
N ARG A 221 -8.00 5.01 -9.45
CA ARG A 221 -6.65 4.49 -9.64
C ARG A 221 -6.06 3.83 -8.39
N TRP A 222 -6.70 4.02 -7.25
CA TRP A 222 -6.32 3.38 -5.98
C TRP A 222 -4.85 3.61 -5.62
N PRO A 223 -4.44 4.85 -5.42
CA PRO A 223 -3.04 5.10 -5.04
C PRO A 223 -2.65 4.46 -3.70
N GLY A 224 -3.61 4.25 -2.80
CA GLY A 224 -3.39 3.53 -1.55
C GLY A 224 -3.63 2.04 -1.65
N ASN A 225 -3.90 1.54 -2.83
CA ASN A 225 -3.99 0.12 -3.16
C ASN A 225 -5.03 -0.60 -2.28
N ILE A 226 -4.72 -1.80 -1.82
CA ILE A 226 -5.70 -2.63 -1.10
C ILE A 226 -6.10 -1.97 0.22
N ARG A 227 -5.16 -1.34 0.91
CA ARG A 227 -5.48 -0.67 2.18
C ARG A 227 -6.49 0.45 1.96
N GLU A 228 -6.32 1.25 0.91
CA GLU A 228 -7.26 2.31 0.59
C GLU A 228 -8.61 1.72 0.18
N LEU A 229 -8.62 0.67 -0.63
CA LEU A 229 -9.86 0.03 -1.04
C LEU A 229 -10.65 -0.44 0.18
N LYS A 230 -9.98 -1.10 1.11
CA LYS A 230 -10.63 -1.57 2.33
C LYS A 230 -11.26 -0.42 3.11
N ASN A 231 -10.50 0.67 3.31
CA ASN A 231 -11.02 1.82 4.05
C ASN A 231 -12.21 2.45 3.34
N VAL A 232 -12.13 2.61 2.03
CA VAL A 232 -13.21 3.22 1.26
C VAL A 232 -14.47 2.36 1.31
N VAL A 233 -14.32 1.06 1.13
CA VAL A 233 -15.47 0.16 1.13
C VAL A 233 -16.10 0.11 2.52
N GLU A 234 -15.30 -0.03 3.56
CA GLU A 234 -15.82 -0.09 4.93
C GLU A 234 -16.58 1.19 5.27
N ARG A 235 -16.01 2.35 4.93
CA ARG A 235 -16.67 3.64 5.20
C ARG A 235 -17.95 3.78 4.41
N SER A 236 -17.95 3.35 3.14
CA SER A 236 -19.12 3.45 2.29
C SER A 236 -20.26 2.56 2.80
N VAL A 237 -19.93 1.35 3.24
CA VAL A 237 -20.92 0.43 3.82
C VAL A 237 -21.49 1.01 5.12
N TYR A 238 -20.62 1.51 5.99
CA TYR A 238 -21.03 2.10 7.25
C TYR A 238 -21.99 3.26 7.03
N ARG A 239 -21.66 4.16 6.11
CA ARG A 239 -22.53 5.32 5.85
C ARG A 239 -23.82 4.95 5.14
N HIS A 240 -23.80 3.88 4.36
CA HIS A 240 -25.03 3.38 3.71
C HIS A 240 -26.02 2.88 4.75
N GLY A 241 -25.56 2.05 5.68
CA GLY A 241 -26.26 1.70 6.89
C GLY A 241 -27.47 0.81 6.78
N THR A 242 -27.72 0.19 5.63
CA THR A 242 -28.91 -0.65 5.44
C THR A 242 -28.57 -1.83 4.52
N SER A 243 -29.34 -2.90 4.68
CA SER A 243 -29.29 -4.02 3.75
C SER A 243 -30.49 -4.07 2.80
N ASP A 244 -31.29 -2.99 2.77
CA ASP A 244 -32.53 -2.98 2.02
C ASP A 244 -32.35 -2.74 0.52
N TYR A 245 -31.28 -2.03 0.12
CA TYR A 245 -31.03 -1.74 -1.29
C TYR A 245 -29.52 -1.61 -1.53
N PRO A 246 -29.08 -1.81 -2.77
CA PRO A 246 -27.65 -1.82 -3.07
C PRO A 246 -26.97 -0.49 -2.79
N LEU A 247 -25.71 -0.59 -2.41
CA LEU A 247 -24.88 0.58 -2.11
C LEU A 247 -24.52 1.31 -3.40
N ASP A 248 -24.78 2.60 -3.44
CA ASP A 248 -24.53 3.43 -4.61
C ASP A 248 -23.39 4.43 -4.40
N ASP A 249 -23.28 4.97 -3.21
CA ASP A 249 -22.36 6.10 -2.96
C ASP A 249 -21.04 5.59 -2.39
N ILE A 250 -20.00 5.63 -3.21
CA ILE A 250 -18.65 5.23 -2.81
C ILE A 250 -17.93 6.47 -2.29
N ILE A 251 -17.56 6.44 -1.01
CA ILE A 251 -17.01 7.62 -0.33
C ILE A 251 -15.48 7.52 -0.33
N ILE A 252 -14.87 8.03 -1.39
CA ILE A 252 -13.43 7.98 -1.55
C ILE A 252 -12.76 8.97 -0.60
N ASP A 253 -13.32 10.17 -0.47
CA ASP A 253 -12.75 11.22 0.36
C ASP A 253 -13.65 11.48 1.57
N PRO A 254 -13.22 11.04 2.78
CA PRO A 254 -14.07 11.23 3.97
C PRO A 254 -14.14 12.67 4.44
N PHE A 255 -13.23 13.51 3.96
CA PHE A 255 -13.19 14.91 4.38
C PHE A 255 -14.13 15.81 3.59
N LYS A 256 -14.62 15.34 2.45
CA LYS A 256 -15.54 16.15 1.66
C LYS A 256 -16.91 16.13 2.31
N ARG A 257 -17.40 17.32 2.64
CA ARG A 257 -18.75 17.48 3.11
C ARG A 257 -19.71 17.33 1.94
N ARG A 258 -20.77 16.54 2.15
CA ARG A 258 -21.89 16.57 1.22
C ARG A 258 -22.55 17.94 1.32
N PRO A 259 -22.69 18.67 0.21
CA PRO A 259 -23.49 19.90 0.28
C PRO A 259 -24.90 19.52 0.73
N PRO A 260 -25.51 20.29 1.63
CA PRO A 260 -26.92 20.05 1.95
C PRO A 260 -27.73 20.08 0.67
N GLU A 261 -28.76 19.24 0.59
CA GLU A 261 -29.61 19.21 -0.59
C GLU A 261 -30.17 20.59 -0.93
N ASP A 262 -30.33 21.44 0.08
CA ASP A 262 -30.83 22.78 -0.09
C ASP A 262 -29.77 23.72 -0.65
N ALA A 263 -28.52 23.33 -0.67
CA ALA A 263 -27.43 24.15 -1.17
C ALA A 263 -27.20 23.98 -2.65
N ILE A 264 -28.05 23.23 -3.32
CA ILE A 264 -28.10 23.25 -4.77
C ILE A 264 -28.91 24.51 -5.14
N ALA A 265 -28.48 25.60 -4.63
CA ALA A 265 -28.95 26.89 -5.14
C ALA A 265 -28.19 27.11 -6.42
N VAL A 266 -28.84 26.79 -7.47
CA VAL A 266 -28.36 27.05 -8.79
C VAL A 266 -28.13 28.54 -8.90
N SER A 267 -26.91 28.97 -8.92
CA SER A 267 -26.64 30.30 -9.38
C SER A 267 -26.87 30.22 -10.88
N GLU A 268 -28.01 30.69 -11.27
CA GLU A 268 -28.43 30.69 -12.66
C GLU A 268 -27.83 31.83 -13.46
N THR A 269 -26.88 32.53 -12.91
CA THR A 269 -26.29 33.64 -13.65
C THR A 269 -25.12 33.13 -14.48
N THR A 270 -25.43 32.77 -15.69
CA THR A 270 -24.44 32.73 -16.74
C THR A 270 -24.18 34.17 -17.14
N SER A 271 -23.34 34.83 -16.40
CA SER A 271 -22.93 36.16 -16.79
C SER A 271 -21.80 36.03 -17.80
N LEU A 272 -21.98 36.72 -18.92
CA LEU A 272 -20.88 36.83 -19.88
C LEU A 272 -19.73 37.58 -19.23
N PRO A 273 -18.50 37.18 -19.54
CA PRO A 273 -17.35 37.87 -18.98
C PRO A 273 -17.22 39.28 -19.59
N THR A 274 -16.55 40.16 -18.87
CA THR A 274 -16.32 41.51 -19.34
C THR A 274 -15.13 41.54 -20.33
N LEU A 275 -15.30 42.41 -21.33
CA LEU A 275 -14.24 42.63 -22.31
C LEU A 275 -13.41 43.85 -21.90
N PRO A 276 -12.12 43.89 -22.24
CA PRO A 276 -11.34 42.99 -23.10
C PRO A 276 -10.94 41.71 -22.38
N LEU A 277 -10.69 40.68 -23.17
CA LEU A 277 -10.52 39.31 -22.66
C LEU A 277 -9.67 38.52 -23.64
N ASP A 278 -8.76 37.73 -23.11
CA ASP A 278 -8.03 36.77 -23.94
C ASP A 278 -8.92 35.53 -24.15
N LEU A 279 -9.48 35.44 -25.34
CA LEU A 279 -10.46 34.39 -25.61
C LEU A 279 -9.89 32.98 -25.42
N ARG A 280 -8.69 32.76 -25.91
CA ARG A 280 -8.09 31.41 -25.83
C ARG A 280 -7.83 31.03 -24.39
N GLU A 281 -7.30 31.94 -23.59
CA GLU A 281 -7.05 31.66 -22.17
C GLU A 281 -8.39 31.44 -21.44
N PHE A 282 -9.41 32.19 -21.75
CA PHE A 282 -10.73 32.01 -21.17
C PHE A 282 -11.30 30.65 -21.50
N GLN A 283 -11.21 30.24 -22.78
CA GLN A 283 -11.71 28.94 -23.20
C GLN A 283 -10.94 27.78 -22.53
N MET A 284 -9.63 27.90 -22.40
CA MET A 284 -8.82 26.92 -21.73
C MET A 284 -9.24 26.75 -20.27
N GLN A 285 -9.47 27.88 -19.59
CA GLN A 285 -9.87 27.84 -18.19
C GLN A 285 -11.25 27.22 -18.04
N GLN A 286 -12.18 27.58 -18.92
CA GLN A 286 -13.54 27.02 -18.91
C GLN A 286 -13.50 25.51 -19.14
N GLU A 287 -12.69 25.08 -20.12
CA GLU A 287 -12.55 23.66 -20.42
C GLU A 287 -12.01 22.90 -19.22
N LYS A 288 -10.97 23.44 -18.59
CA LYS A 288 -10.38 22.80 -17.42
C LYS A 288 -11.38 22.69 -16.28
N GLU A 289 -12.13 23.76 -16.02
CA GLU A 289 -13.13 23.75 -14.95
C GLU A 289 -14.24 22.74 -15.22
N LEU A 290 -14.68 22.63 -16.47
CA LEU A 290 -15.70 21.66 -16.83
C LEU A 290 -15.20 20.23 -16.71
N LEU A 291 -13.94 20.00 -17.08
CA LEU A 291 -13.34 18.66 -16.89
C LEU A 291 -13.30 18.29 -15.42
N GLN A 292 -12.87 19.22 -14.57
CA GLN A 292 -12.81 18.97 -13.14
C GLN A 292 -14.20 18.75 -12.54
N LEU A 293 -15.17 19.55 -12.98
CA LEU A 293 -16.54 19.41 -12.51
C LEU A 293 -17.13 18.07 -12.93
N SER A 294 -16.88 17.65 -14.16
CA SER A 294 -17.41 16.38 -14.64
C SER A 294 -16.81 15.20 -13.90
N LEU A 295 -15.51 15.26 -13.58
CA LEU A 295 -14.89 14.23 -12.76
C LEU A 295 -15.53 14.18 -11.39
N GLN A 296 -15.74 15.33 -10.79
CA GLN A 296 -16.35 15.39 -9.47
C GLN A 296 -17.76 14.83 -9.48
N GLN A 297 -18.58 15.23 -10.44
CA GLN A 297 -19.97 14.77 -10.53
C GLN A 297 -20.05 13.31 -10.94
N GLY A 298 -19.11 12.83 -11.75
CA GLY A 298 -19.01 11.44 -12.14
C GLY A 298 -18.31 10.57 -11.10
N LYS A 299 -18.00 11.14 -9.95
CA LYS A 299 -17.33 10.46 -8.84
C LYS A 299 -16.04 9.80 -9.28
N TYR A 300 -15.28 10.52 -10.10
CA TYR A 300 -13.98 10.13 -10.63
C TYR A 300 -14.03 8.92 -11.56
N ASN A 301 -15.20 8.57 -12.03
CA ASN A 301 -15.36 7.59 -13.11
C ASN A 301 -15.20 8.34 -14.43
N GLN A 302 -14.11 8.07 -15.14
CA GLN A 302 -13.77 8.83 -16.35
C GLN A 302 -14.78 8.61 -17.47
N LYS A 303 -15.32 7.40 -17.60
CA LYS A 303 -16.33 7.14 -18.62
C LYS A 303 -17.60 7.92 -18.33
N ARG A 304 -18.01 7.96 -17.08
CA ARG A 304 -19.20 8.73 -16.67
C ARG A 304 -18.96 10.21 -16.89
N ALA A 305 -17.79 10.72 -16.52
CA ALA A 305 -17.46 12.14 -16.70
C ALA A 305 -17.50 12.50 -18.19
N ALA A 306 -16.98 11.63 -19.04
CA ALA A 306 -17.03 11.86 -20.48
C ALA A 306 -18.49 11.97 -20.97
N GLU A 307 -19.34 11.08 -20.49
CA GLU A 307 -20.76 11.12 -20.84
C GLU A 307 -21.43 12.43 -20.42
N LEU A 308 -21.10 12.92 -19.22
CA LEU A 308 -21.65 14.16 -18.73
C LEU A 308 -21.29 15.35 -19.62
N LEU A 309 -20.15 15.27 -20.30
CA LEU A 309 -19.71 16.34 -21.19
C LEU A 309 -20.02 16.08 -22.66
N GLY A 310 -20.68 14.96 -22.96
CA GLY A 310 -21.00 14.63 -24.35
C GLY A 310 -19.79 14.21 -25.16
N LEU A 311 -18.78 13.67 -24.50
CA LEU A 311 -17.52 13.28 -25.16
C LEU A 311 -17.37 11.76 -25.17
N THR A 312 -16.59 11.26 -26.13
CA THR A 312 -16.14 9.87 -26.04
C THR A 312 -15.08 9.76 -24.94
N TYR A 313 -14.87 8.53 -24.49
CA TYR A 313 -13.84 8.28 -23.48
C TYR A 313 -12.46 8.73 -23.97
N HIS A 314 -12.13 8.46 -25.22
CA HIS A 314 -10.83 8.86 -25.77
C HIS A 314 -10.68 10.37 -25.85
N GLN A 315 -11.73 11.07 -26.26
CA GLN A 315 -11.69 12.54 -26.30
C GLN A 315 -11.48 13.11 -24.90
N PHE A 316 -12.16 12.54 -23.92
CA PHE A 316 -12.07 12.99 -22.53
C PHE A 316 -10.64 12.78 -22.00
N ARG A 317 -10.08 11.59 -22.26
CA ARG A 317 -8.71 11.29 -21.81
C ARG A 317 -7.70 12.26 -22.44
N ALA A 318 -7.87 12.57 -23.70
CA ALA A 318 -6.96 13.50 -24.38
C ALA A 318 -7.04 14.89 -23.74
N LEU A 319 -8.22 15.32 -23.36
CA LEU A 319 -8.37 16.63 -22.72
C LEU A 319 -7.78 16.62 -21.30
N LEU A 320 -7.93 15.55 -20.56
CA LEU A 320 -7.30 15.44 -19.24
C LEU A 320 -5.78 15.59 -19.37
N LYS A 321 -5.20 14.92 -20.35
CA LYS A 321 -3.78 15.00 -20.60
C LYS A 321 -3.35 16.42 -20.97
N LYS A 322 -4.11 17.05 -21.85
CA LYS A 322 -3.85 18.42 -22.29
C LYS A 322 -3.79 19.39 -21.11
N HIS A 323 -4.68 19.24 -20.14
CA HIS A 323 -4.78 20.12 -18.99
C HIS A 323 -4.00 19.61 -17.78
N GLN A 324 -3.31 18.50 -17.91
CA GLN A 324 -2.50 17.91 -16.83
C GLN A 324 -3.33 17.64 -15.56
N ILE A 325 -4.51 17.09 -15.78
CA ILE A 325 -5.41 16.71 -14.68
C ILE A 325 -5.22 15.24 -14.31
#